data_192fdd758d30fd48c53d5596f0f450e8
#
_entry.id   192fdd758d30fd48c53d5596f0f450e8
#
_cell.length_a   1.000
_cell.length_b   1.000
_cell.length_c   1.000
_cell.angle_alpha   90.00
_cell.angle_beta   90.00
_cell.angle_gamma   90.00
#
_symmetry.space_group_name_H-M   'P 1'
#
loop_
_entity.id
_entity.type
_entity.pdbx_description
1 polymer ?
#
loop_
_entity_poly.entity_id
_entity_poly.type
_entity_poly.pdbx_seq_one_letter_code
_entity_poly.pdbx_strand_id
1 'polypeptide(L)'
;FLTGLALALSISTSTLCGGSNETIATFEGGSITAKDVEKNNEQEFYEIRQKEFQIRQQAAFETAREKIFEAEAKKRNLPVDKFVETELAKRRGSVTDEMVRQFYENNKQRINQPFALVRDRIRQQLINNSEKGARDGLTSELFKAYNFKFNLKEPVAPTLNIVNDGHPFWGKADAKVVITEFSDFECPYCRQMQPDVQRLKAEYAGKIKWVFRNFPLDFHPQAMPSHIAARCAGKQDKYFEFQTKVFSIPYNGRQLDMSPAQLDQIAQSIGLNMPAYNQCRADKDGKEREEIEADMR
;
A
#
# COMPACT_ATOMS: atom_id res chain seq x y z
N PHE A 1 38.29 49.32 13.92
CA PHE A 1 38.52 48.70 12.61
C PHE A 1 37.62 47.46 12.50
N LEU A 2 36.47 47.66 11.85
CA LEU A 2 35.53 46.61 11.48
C LEU A 2 35.86 46.18 10.04
N THR A 3 36.41 45.01 9.85
CA THR A 3 36.54 44.39 8.54
C THR A 3 35.34 43.50 8.31
N GLY A 4 34.42 43.97 7.47
CA GLY A 4 33.29 43.21 7.01
C GLY A 4 33.72 42.09 6.07
N LEU A 5 33.42 40.85 6.44
CA LEU A 5 33.57 39.66 5.58
C LEU A 5 32.32 39.58 4.71
N ALA A 6 32.43 39.97 3.44
CA ALA A 6 31.38 39.80 2.47
C ALA A 6 31.31 38.32 2.08
N LEU A 7 30.29 37.61 2.54
CA LEU A 7 29.96 36.26 2.08
C LEU A 7 29.35 36.38 0.68
N ALA A 8 30.13 36.08 -0.35
CA ALA A 8 29.60 35.91 -1.71
C ALA A 8 28.82 34.61 -1.77
N LEU A 9 27.49 34.69 -1.71
CA LEU A 9 26.62 33.56 -2.08
C LEU A 9 26.66 33.38 -3.60
N SER A 10 27.54 32.53 -4.08
CA SER A 10 27.43 32.00 -5.42
C SER A 10 26.30 30.97 -5.45
N ILE A 11 25.11 31.36 -5.90
CA ILE A 11 24.01 30.45 -6.23
C ILE A 11 24.44 29.71 -7.51
N SER A 12 25.19 28.63 -7.34
CA SER A 12 25.34 27.64 -8.40
C SER A 12 23.99 26.94 -8.52
N THR A 13 23.33 27.08 -9.65
CA THR A 13 22.22 26.23 -10.07
C THR A 13 22.78 24.84 -10.36
N SER A 14 23.22 24.13 -9.33
CA SER A 14 23.59 22.73 -9.43
C SER A 14 22.30 21.94 -9.57
N THR A 15 22.14 21.38 -10.76
CA THR A 15 21.24 20.24 -11.03
C THR A 15 21.30 19.27 -9.85
N LEU A 16 20.17 18.93 -9.27
CA LEU A 16 19.98 17.97 -8.15
C LEU A 16 20.33 16.52 -8.50
N CYS A 17 21.30 16.33 -9.41
CA CYS A 17 21.93 15.06 -9.75
C CYS A 17 23.44 15.20 -9.52
N GLY A 18 23.85 15.43 -8.26
CA GLY A 18 25.22 15.25 -7.84
C GLY A 18 25.62 13.78 -8.12
N GLY A 19 26.76 13.56 -8.79
CA GLY A 19 27.28 12.21 -9.00
C GLY A 19 27.50 11.55 -7.62
N SER A 20 27.37 10.24 -7.55
CA SER A 20 27.49 9.45 -6.30
C SER A 20 28.79 9.69 -5.51
N ASN A 21 29.78 10.35 -6.10
CA ASN A 21 31.07 10.69 -5.49
C ASN A 21 31.22 12.18 -5.14
N GLU A 22 30.16 12.99 -5.19
CA GLU A 22 30.21 14.38 -4.77
C GLU A 22 30.54 14.47 -3.28
N THR A 23 31.54 15.31 -2.92
CA THR A 23 31.88 15.58 -1.52
C THR A 23 30.87 16.55 -0.95
N ILE A 24 30.06 16.10 0.03
CA ILE A 24 29.04 16.90 0.69
C ILE A 24 29.62 17.68 1.87
N ALA A 25 30.56 17.11 2.60
CA ALA A 25 31.20 17.73 3.75
C ALA A 25 32.66 17.32 3.88
N THR A 26 33.46 18.16 4.53
CA THR A 26 34.84 17.86 4.90
C THR A 26 35.08 18.15 6.38
N PHE A 27 35.98 17.38 7.00
CA PHE A 27 36.42 17.56 8.36
C PHE A 27 37.92 17.27 8.47
N GLU A 28 38.54 17.62 9.57
CA GLU A 28 39.94 17.32 9.79
C GLU A 28 40.21 15.79 9.74
N GLY A 29 40.94 15.36 8.74
CA GLY A 29 41.25 13.94 8.49
C GLY A 29 40.33 13.21 7.53
N GLY A 30 39.27 13.85 6.94
CA GLY A 30 38.40 13.16 6.00
C GLY A 30 37.35 13.99 5.26
N SER A 31 36.54 13.30 4.50
CA SER A 31 35.39 13.87 3.79
C SER A 31 34.20 12.90 3.80
N ILE A 32 33.00 13.45 3.63
CA ILE A 32 31.74 12.72 3.51
C ILE A 32 31.24 12.93 2.09
N THR A 33 30.98 11.84 1.39
CA THR A 33 30.44 11.85 0.04
C THR A 33 28.91 11.67 0.02
N ALA A 34 28.27 12.03 -1.10
CA ALA A 34 26.85 11.73 -1.33
C ALA A 34 26.55 10.24 -1.14
N LYS A 35 27.45 9.37 -1.60
CA LYS A 35 27.33 7.92 -1.45
C LYS A 35 27.32 7.47 0.01
N ASP A 36 28.15 8.08 0.86
CA ASP A 36 28.19 7.76 2.29
C ASP A 36 26.88 8.12 2.98
N VAL A 37 26.33 9.30 2.65
CA VAL A 37 25.04 9.75 3.17
C VAL A 37 23.89 8.87 2.67
N GLU A 38 23.86 8.56 1.37
CA GLU A 38 22.82 7.68 0.81
C GLU A 38 22.88 6.27 1.40
N LYS A 39 24.07 5.70 1.61
CA LYS A 39 24.24 4.37 2.19
C LYS A 39 23.68 4.27 3.60
N ASN A 40 23.79 5.33 4.40
CA ASN A 40 23.29 5.36 5.77
C ASN A 40 21.78 5.70 5.85
N ASN A 41 21.17 6.14 4.74
CA ASN A 41 19.78 6.56 4.67
C ASN A 41 19.08 5.98 3.41
N GLU A 42 19.42 4.76 3.02
CA GLU A 42 18.98 4.13 1.75
C GLU A 42 17.46 4.14 1.59
N GLN A 43 16.73 3.86 2.67
CA GLN A 43 15.27 3.82 2.64
C GLN A 43 14.65 5.20 2.36
N GLU A 44 15.13 6.24 3.06
CA GLU A 44 14.62 7.61 2.87
C GLU A 44 14.90 8.12 1.46
N PHE A 45 16.12 7.88 0.94
CA PHE A 45 16.46 8.25 -0.44
C PHE A 45 15.67 7.43 -1.47
N TYR A 46 15.38 6.18 -1.18
CA TYR A 46 14.51 5.38 -2.05
C TYR A 46 13.09 5.95 -2.11
N GLU A 47 12.50 6.32 -0.98
CA GLU A 47 11.17 6.94 -0.92
C GLU A 47 11.10 8.26 -1.70
N ILE A 48 12.14 9.11 -1.59
CA ILE A 48 12.25 10.33 -2.39
C ILE A 48 12.30 10.01 -3.88
N ARG A 49 13.13 9.06 -4.29
CA ARG A 49 13.24 8.61 -5.69
C ARG A 49 11.93 8.00 -6.21
N GLN A 50 11.22 7.24 -5.39
CA GLN A 50 9.91 6.70 -5.72
C GLN A 50 8.87 7.82 -5.92
N LYS A 51 8.86 8.80 -5.06
CA LYS A 51 7.96 9.95 -5.20
C LYS A 51 8.27 10.76 -6.47
N GLU A 52 9.54 11.00 -6.74
CA GLU A 52 9.98 11.66 -7.98
C GLU A 52 9.56 10.85 -9.21
N PHE A 53 9.75 9.54 -9.20
CA PHE A 53 9.35 8.65 -10.28
C PHE A 53 7.84 8.73 -10.53
N GLN A 54 7.02 8.69 -9.49
CA GLN A 54 5.55 8.81 -9.60
C GLN A 54 5.13 10.15 -10.21
N ILE A 55 5.76 11.25 -9.75
CA ILE A 55 5.49 12.60 -10.30
C ILE A 55 5.87 12.65 -11.78
N ARG A 56 7.05 12.15 -12.15
CA ARG A 56 7.51 12.11 -13.55
C ARG A 56 6.62 11.23 -14.42
N GLN A 57 6.17 10.09 -13.90
CA GLN A 57 5.27 9.18 -14.61
C GLN A 57 3.92 9.86 -14.87
N GLN A 58 3.34 10.49 -13.86
CA GLN A 58 2.07 11.23 -14.01
C GLN A 58 2.22 12.40 -14.98
N ALA A 59 3.27 13.21 -14.84
CA ALA A 59 3.51 14.35 -15.71
C ALA A 59 3.75 13.90 -17.18
N ALA A 60 4.50 12.82 -17.39
CA ALA A 60 4.72 12.26 -18.73
C ALA A 60 3.42 11.75 -19.35
N PHE A 61 2.57 11.10 -18.56
CA PHE A 61 1.24 10.64 -19.01
C PHE A 61 0.36 11.81 -19.46
N GLU A 62 0.25 12.86 -18.64
CA GLU A 62 -0.54 14.05 -18.94
C GLU A 62 -0.01 14.78 -20.20
N THR A 63 1.30 15.01 -20.25
CA THR A 63 1.96 15.67 -21.38
C THR A 63 1.79 14.86 -22.68
N ALA A 64 1.91 13.53 -22.61
CA ALA A 64 1.69 12.67 -23.78
C ALA A 64 0.24 12.73 -24.25
N ARG A 65 -0.72 12.71 -23.32
CA ARG A 65 -2.14 12.84 -23.65
C ARG A 65 -2.43 14.15 -24.37
N GLU A 66 -1.94 15.27 -23.84
CA GLU A 66 -2.11 16.59 -24.47
C GLU A 66 -1.53 16.60 -25.90
N LYS A 67 -0.28 16.20 -26.08
CA LYS A 67 0.37 16.18 -27.41
C LYS A 67 -0.34 15.25 -28.39
N ILE A 68 -0.81 14.10 -27.96
CA ILE A 68 -1.53 13.16 -28.82
C ILE A 68 -2.91 13.70 -29.20
N PHE A 69 -3.61 14.35 -28.25
CA PHE A 69 -4.89 15.00 -28.55
C PHE A 69 -4.71 16.16 -29.53
N GLU A 70 -3.68 16.98 -29.37
CA GLU A 70 -3.31 18.03 -30.32
C GLU A 70 -3.04 17.46 -31.73
N ALA A 71 -2.26 16.37 -31.81
CA ALA A 71 -1.97 15.73 -33.07
C ALA A 71 -3.22 15.17 -33.77
N GLU A 72 -4.16 14.56 -33.03
CA GLU A 72 -5.41 14.06 -33.58
C GLU A 72 -6.39 15.18 -34.00
N ALA A 73 -6.46 16.24 -33.17
CA ALA A 73 -7.25 17.42 -33.51
C ALA A 73 -6.73 18.07 -34.80
N LYS A 74 -5.43 18.22 -34.95
CA LYS A 74 -4.80 18.76 -36.15
C LYS A 74 -5.09 17.90 -37.40
N LYS A 75 -5.02 16.57 -37.30
CA LYS A 75 -5.37 15.67 -38.44
C LYS A 75 -6.81 15.87 -38.91
N ARG A 76 -7.71 16.27 -38.00
CA ARG A 76 -9.14 16.47 -38.28
C ARG A 76 -9.50 17.92 -38.57
N ASN A 77 -8.52 18.83 -38.62
CA ASN A 77 -8.69 20.27 -38.76
C ASN A 77 -9.66 20.87 -37.72
N LEU A 78 -9.56 20.41 -36.46
CA LEU A 78 -10.40 20.86 -35.36
C LEU A 78 -9.53 21.49 -34.26
N PRO A 79 -10.05 22.47 -33.50
CA PRO A 79 -9.50 22.84 -32.20
C PRO A 79 -9.52 21.63 -31.24
N VAL A 80 -8.56 21.55 -30.33
CA VAL A 80 -8.39 20.40 -29.41
C VAL A 80 -9.63 20.20 -28.54
N ASP A 81 -10.19 21.27 -28.00
CA ASP A 81 -11.42 21.26 -27.20
C ASP A 81 -12.61 20.67 -28.00
N LYS A 82 -12.79 21.08 -29.26
CA LYS A 82 -13.84 20.54 -30.11
C LYS A 82 -13.62 19.09 -30.49
N PHE A 83 -12.38 18.70 -30.74
CA PHE A 83 -12.05 17.30 -30.97
C PHE A 83 -12.43 16.45 -29.75
N VAL A 84 -11.98 16.85 -28.55
CA VAL A 84 -12.25 16.12 -27.29
C VAL A 84 -13.75 16.07 -27.02
N GLU A 85 -14.46 17.20 -27.10
CA GLU A 85 -15.93 17.25 -26.92
C GLU A 85 -16.66 16.26 -27.84
N THR A 86 -16.30 16.27 -29.12
CA THR A 86 -16.91 15.40 -30.14
C THR A 86 -16.65 13.92 -29.83
N GLU A 87 -15.44 13.57 -29.46
CA GLU A 87 -15.07 12.18 -29.17
C GLU A 87 -15.66 11.67 -27.84
N LEU A 88 -15.75 12.53 -26.83
CA LEU A 88 -16.40 12.20 -25.56
C LEU A 88 -17.92 12.03 -25.76
N ALA A 89 -18.56 12.87 -26.57
CA ALA A 89 -19.99 12.75 -26.88
C ALA A 89 -20.36 11.39 -27.51
N LYS A 90 -19.46 10.80 -28.30
CA LYS A 90 -19.66 9.46 -28.90
C LYS A 90 -19.54 8.32 -27.88
N ARG A 91 -18.80 8.53 -26.78
CA ARG A 91 -18.40 7.49 -25.81
C ARG A 91 -19.16 7.57 -24.50
N ARG A 92 -19.61 8.76 -24.09
CA ARG A 92 -20.40 8.93 -22.87
C ARG A 92 -21.81 8.38 -23.06
N GLY A 93 -22.24 7.52 -22.14
CA GLY A 93 -23.61 7.07 -22.04
C GLY A 93 -24.51 8.14 -21.41
N SER A 94 -25.79 8.09 -21.70
CA SER A 94 -26.81 8.88 -21.00
C SER A 94 -27.03 8.31 -19.60
N VAL A 95 -27.10 9.18 -18.59
CA VAL A 95 -27.44 8.77 -17.23
C VAL A 95 -28.96 8.87 -17.05
N THR A 96 -29.63 7.73 -16.97
CA THR A 96 -31.08 7.63 -16.80
C THR A 96 -31.50 7.71 -15.34
N ASP A 97 -32.78 8.02 -15.08
CA ASP A 97 -33.37 7.98 -13.73
C ASP A 97 -33.28 6.59 -13.10
N GLU A 98 -33.42 5.57 -13.92
CA GLU A 98 -33.28 4.16 -13.51
C GLU A 98 -31.86 3.89 -12.94
N MET A 99 -30.81 4.32 -13.66
CA MET A 99 -29.42 4.17 -13.19
C MET A 99 -29.19 4.89 -11.87
N VAL A 100 -29.75 6.09 -11.69
CA VAL A 100 -29.65 6.87 -10.45
C VAL A 100 -30.33 6.14 -9.30
N ARG A 101 -31.50 5.58 -9.54
CA ARG A 101 -32.26 4.81 -8.55
C ARG A 101 -31.52 3.52 -8.18
N GLN A 102 -31.04 2.78 -9.18
CA GLN A 102 -30.29 1.54 -8.97
C GLN A 102 -29.00 1.77 -8.18
N PHE A 103 -28.26 2.85 -8.50
CA PHE A 103 -27.09 3.24 -7.72
C PHE A 103 -27.42 3.50 -6.26
N TYR A 104 -28.52 4.23 -6.00
CA TYR A 104 -28.99 4.49 -4.64
C TYR A 104 -29.33 3.21 -3.90
N GLU A 105 -30.15 2.31 -4.48
CA GLU A 105 -30.55 1.06 -3.82
C GLU A 105 -29.33 0.17 -3.49
N ASN A 106 -28.36 0.06 -4.40
CA ASN A 106 -27.13 -0.71 -4.20
C ASN A 106 -26.22 -0.11 -3.10
N ASN A 107 -26.37 1.17 -2.78
CA ASN A 107 -25.51 1.89 -1.83
C ASN A 107 -26.29 2.46 -0.64
N LYS A 108 -27.56 2.12 -0.47
CA LYS A 108 -28.49 2.71 0.49
C LYS A 108 -27.98 2.68 1.92
N GLN A 109 -27.38 1.56 2.34
CA GLN A 109 -26.81 1.42 3.69
C GLN A 109 -25.63 2.37 3.95
N ARG A 110 -24.81 2.66 2.91
CA ARG A 110 -23.67 3.59 3.00
C ARG A 110 -24.11 5.05 2.93
N ILE A 111 -25.10 5.34 2.09
CA ILE A 111 -25.61 6.70 1.86
C ILE A 111 -26.34 7.20 3.09
N ASN A 112 -27.15 6.35 3.74
CA ASN A 112 -27.90 6.62 4.96
C ASN A 112 -28.68 7.96 4.94
N GLN A 113 -29.22 8.34 3.78
CA GLN A 113 -30.03 9.54 3.54
C GLN A 113 -31.19 9.18 2.60
N PRO A 114 -32.35 9.84 2.70
CA PRO A 114 -33.47 9.64 1.78
C PRO A 114 -33.09 9.93 0.31
N PHE A 115 -33.59 9.12 -0.62
CA PHE A 115 -33.31 9.25 -2.06
C PHE A 115 -33.53 10.67 -2.59
N ALA A 116 -34.63 11.31 -2.18
CA ALA A 116 -34.99 12.66 -2.65
C ALA A 116 -33.89 13.70 -2.37
N LEU A 117 -33.15 13.56 -1.26
CA LEU A 117 -32.10 14.49 -0.87
C LEU A 117 -30.75 14.24 -1.60
N VAL A 118 -30.55 13.05 -2.16
CA VAL A 118 -29.28 12.66 -2.76
C VAL A 118 -29.36 12.41 -4.26
N ARG A 119 -30.57 12.36 -4.82
CA ARG A 119 -30.82 12.02 -6.22
C ARG A 119 -29.94 12.82 -7.20
N ASP A 120 -29.95 14.14 -7.06
CA ASP A 120 -29.24 15.01 -8.02
C ASP A 120 -27.72 14.92 -7.84
N ARG A 121 -27.25 14.73 -6.60
CA ARG A 121 -25.83 14.45 -6.34
C ARG A 121 -25.39 13.11 -6.94
N ILE A 122 -26.19 12.06 -6.81
CA ILE A 122 -25.91 10.76 -7.44
C ILE A 122 -25.89 10.89 -8.96
N ARG A 123 -26.87 11.60 -9.55
CA ARG A 123 -26.91 11.85 -10.99
C ARG A 123 -25.61 12.53 -11.46
N GLN A 124 -25.21 13.60 -10.78
CA GLN A 124 -24.00 14.33 -11.13
C GLN A 124 -22.75 13.45 -11.00
N GLN A 125 -22.67 12.64 -9.97
CA GLN A 125 -21.59 11.67 -9.80
C GLN A 125 -21.54 10.65 -10.95
N LEU A 126 -22.67 10.11 -11.38
CA LEU A 126 -22.75 9.17 -12.49
C LEU A 126 -22.37 9.85 -13.83
N ILE A 127 -22.78 11.11 -14.04
CA ILE A 127 -22.36 11.89 -15.22
C ILE A 127 -20.84 12.07 -15.21
N ASN A 128 -20.26 12.53 -14.11
CA ASN A 128 -18.81 12.73 -13.97
C ASN A 128 -18.05 11.42 -14.19
N ASN A 129 -18.55 10.31 -13.66
CA ASN A 129 -17.94 8.99 -13.86
C ASN A 129 -18.02 8.54 -15.34
N SER A 130 -19.14 8.80 -16.01
CA SER A 130 -19.31 8.50 -17.44
C SER A 130 -18.37 9.34 -18.31
N GLU A 131 -18.21 10.62 -18.01
CA GLU A 131 -17.27 11.51 -18.70
C GLU A 131 -15.82 11.11 -18.48
N LYS A 132 -15.47 10.78 -17.24
CA LYS A 132 -14.14 10.25 -16.91
C LYS A 132 -13.86 8.96 -17.67
N GLY A 133 -14.78 7.99 -17.64
CA GLY A 133 -14.63 6.72 -18.36
C GLY A 133 -14.51 6.93 -19.88
N ALA A 134 -15.28 7.85 -20.46
CA ALA A 134 -15.17 8.21 -21.88
C ALA A 134 -13.80 8.82 -22.22
N ARG A 135 -13.26 9.69 -21.36
CA ARG A 135 -11.94 10.30 -21.52
C ARG A 135 -10.82 9.29 -21.36
N ASP A 136 -10.90 8.42 -20.36
CA ASP A 136 -9.93 7.36 -20.12
C ASP A 136 -9.92 6.35 -21.29
N GLY A 137 -11.09 6.00 -21.83
CA GLY A 137 -11.24 5.17 -23.00
C GLY A 137 -10.62 5.78 -24.26
N LEU A 138 -10.90 7.07 -24.54
CA LEU A 138 -10.27 7.80 -25.64
C LEU A 138 -8.76 7.85 -25.49
N THR A 139 -8.27 8.15 -24.28
CA THR A 139 -6.82 8.21 -24.00
C THR A 139 -6.16 6.85 -24.25
N SER A 140 -6.75 5.77 -23.75
CA SER A 140 -6.24 4.41 -23.93
C SER A 140 -6.18 4.01 -25.40
N GLU A 141 -7.23 4.30 -26.16
CA GLU A 141 -7.29 4.04 -27.60
C GLU A 141 -6.17 4.76 -28.37
N LEU A 142 -6.03 6.07 -28.09
CA LEU A 142 -5.03 6.88 -28.77
C LEU A 142 -3.60 6.53 -28.34
N PHE A 143 -3.37 6.24 -27.08
CA PHE A 143 -2.05 5.78 -26.60
C PHE A 143 -1.64 4.48 -27.29
N LYS A 144 -2.58 3.57 -27.51
CA LYS A 144 -2.33 2.36 -28.29
C LYS A 144 -2.04 2.68 -29.75
N ALA A 145 -2.82 3.56 -30.38
CA ALA A 145 -2.64 3.96 -31.78
C ALA A 145 -1.30 4.66 -32.02
N TYR A 146 -0.83 5.44 -31.06
CA TYR A 146 0.46 6.14 -31.10
C TYR A 146 1.63 5.34 -30.51
N ASN A 147 1.41 4.07 -30.14
CA ASN A 147 2.42 3.19 -29.53
C ASN A 147 3.15 3.85 -28.35
N PHE A 148 2.40 4.55 -27.50
CA PHE A 148 2.94 5.24 -26.33
C PHE A 148 3.58 4.25 -25.35
N LYS A 149 4.81 4.56 -24.90
CA LYS A 149 5.55 3.76 -23.93
C LYS A 149 6.27 4.66 -22.95
N PHE A 150 6.31 4.25 -21.69
CA PHE A 150 7.20 4.85 -20.71
C PHE A 150 8.62 4.33 -20.87
N ASN A 151 9.59 5.25 -20.87
CA ASN A 151 11.03 4.92 -20.84
C ASN A 151 11.66 5.29 -19.48
N LEU A 152 10.81 5.53 -18.47
CA LEU A 152 11.27 5.81 -17.11
C LEU A 152 11.80 4.52 -16.47
N LYS A 153 12.96 4.62 -15.83
CA LYS A 153 13.50 3.53 -15.01
C LYS A 153 12.93 3.65 -13.61
N GLU A 154 12.34 2.57 -13.14
CA GLU A 154 11.87 2.48 -11.76
C GLU A 154 13.06 2.48 -10.79
N PRO A 155 12.98 3.23 -9.67
CA PRO A 155 14.01 3.18 -8.64
C PRO A 155 14.13 1.77 -8.06
N VAL A 156 15.37 1.34 -7.87
CA VAL A 156 15.66 0.03 -7.27
C VAL A 156 15.47 0.16 -5.76
N ALA A 157 14.65 -0.72 -5.19
CA ALA A 157 14.45 -0.79 -3.76
C ALA A 157 15.75 -1.24 -3.05
N PRO A 158 16.06 -0.69 -1.87
CA PRO A 158 17.16 -1.17 -1.07
C PRO A 158 16.95 -2.62 -0.66
N THR A 159 18.04 -3.38 -0.61
CA THR A 159 17.97 -4.75 -0.11
C THR A 159 18.05 -4.73 1.41
N LEU A 160 16.95 -5.12 2.06
CA LEU A 160 16.91 -5.25 3.51
C LEU A 160 17.27 -6.68 3.92
N ASN A 161 18.13 -6.81 4.89
CA ASN A 161 18.45 -8.11 5.49
C ASN A 161 17.44 -8.40 6.61
N ILE A 162 16.38 -9.13 6.28
CA ILE A 162 15.34 -9.51 7.24
C ILE A 162 15.72 -10.85 7.86
N VAL A 163 16.03 -10.84 9.15
CA VAL A 163 16.29 -12.06 9.93
C VAL A 163 14.95 -12.70 10.27
N ASN A 164 14.74 -13.91 9.78
CA ASN A 164 13.50 -14.68 9.94
C ASN A 164 13.62 -15.88 10.88
N ASP A 165 14.75 -16.04 11.56
CA ASP A 165 14.97 -17.15 12.46
C ASP A 165 14.11 -17.02 13.74
N GLY A 166 13.52 -18.14 14.16
CA GLY A 166 12.65 -18.16 15.34
C GLY A 166 11.21 -17.68 15.14
N HIS A 167 10.88 -17.15 13.93
CA HIS A 167 9.52 -16.69 13.65
C HIS A 167 8.64 -17.82 13.10
N PRO A 168 7.31 -17.79 13.37
CA PRO A 168 6.39 -18.77 12.82
C PRO A 168 6.39 -18.71 11.29
N PHE A 169 6.48 -19.87 10.66
CA PHE A 169 6.43 -19.95 9.20
C PHE A 169 5.50 -21.08 8.74
N TRP A 170 4.97 -20.90 7.55
CA TRP A 170 4.22 -21.89 6.80
C TRP A 170 5.01 -22.31 5.56
N GLY A 171 4.89 -23.58 5.18
CA GLY A 171 5.51 -24.11 3.97
C GLY A 171 6.84 -24.81 4.23
N LYS A 172 7.73 -24.80 3.23
CA LYS A 172 8.98 -25.58 3.26
C LYS A 172 10.08 -24.77 3.92
N ALA A 173 10.67 -25.30 5.01
CA ALA A 173 11.68 -24.60 5.80
C ALA A 173 12.93 -24.18 5.01
N ASP A 174 13.37 -25.03 4.05
CA ASP A 174 14.52 -24.84 3.17
C ASP A 174 14.13 -24.30 1.78
N ALA A 175 12.97 -23.64 1.64
CA ALA A 175 12.57 -23.04 0.39
C ALA A 175 13.52 -21.92 -0.03
N LYS A 176 13.85 -21.87 -1.34
CA LYS A 176 14.70 -20.80 -1.90
C LYS A 176 14.03 -19.41 -1.90
N VAL A 177 12.71 -19.40 -1.91
CA VAL A 177 11.92 -18.18 -1.87
C VAL A 177 11.29 -18.06 -0.48
N VAL A 178 11.67 -17.00 0.22
CA VAL A 178 11.11 -16.65 1.53
C VAL A 178 10.27 -15.39 1.37
N ILE A 179 9.02 -15.46 1.79
CA ILE A 179 8.10 -14.32 1.84
C ILE A 179 7.92 -13.97 3.32
N THR A 180 8.24 -12.74 3.68
CA THR A 180 8.02 -12.23 5.04
C THR A 180 6.83 -11.29 5.02
N GLU A 181 5.77 -11.65 5.75
CA GLU A 181 4.56 -10.87 5.94
C GLU A 181 4.64 -10.14 7.28
N PHE A 182 4.70 -8.81 7.25
CA PHE A 182 4.48 -7.96 8.42
C PHE A 182 3.01 -7.59 8.45
N SER A 183 2.28 -8.00 9.48
CA SER A 183 0.82 -7.90 9.46
C SER A 183 0.24 -7.67 10.84
N ASP A 184 -0.94 -7.02 10.87
CA ASP A 184 -1.72 -6.73 12.07
C ASP A 184 -3.09 -7.40 11.97
N PHE A 185 -3.48 -8.15 13.01
CA PHE A 185 -4.75 -8.86 13.06
C PHE A 185 -5.97 -7.93 13.04
N GLU A 186 -5.84 -6.71 13.56
CA GLU A 186 -6.93 -5.73 13.59
C GLU A 186 -7.00 -4.91 12.30
N CYS A 187 -5.91 -4.81 11.51
CA CYS A 187 -5.84 -3.99 10.33
C CYS A 187 -6.81 -4.48 9.22
N PRO A 188 -7.75 -3.64 8.75
CA PRO A 188 -8.69 -4.02 7.70
C PRO A 188 -8.03 -4.43 6.39
N TYR A 189 -6.95 -3.78 6.00
CA TYR A 189 -6.20 -4.08 4.78
C TYR A 189 -5.49 -5.43 4.88
N CYS A 190 -4.85 -5.74 6.03
CA CYS A 190 -4.23 -7.04 6.27
C CYS A 190 -5.28 -8.17 6.18
N ARG A 191 -6.46 -7.94 6.72
CA ARG A 191 -7.59 -8.88 6.65
C ARG A 191 -8.11 -9.06 5.22
N GLN A 192 -8.22 -7.96 4.48
CA GLN A 192 -8.69 -7.97 3.09
C GLN A 192 -7.73 -8.72 2.17
N MET A 193 -6.44 -8.72 2.47
CA MET A 193 -5.42 -9.45 1.71
C MET A 193 -5.43 -10.97 1.94
N GLN A 194 -6.03 -11.46 3.02
CA GLN A 194 -5.94 -12.88 3.39
C GLN A 194 -6.42 -13.87 2.31
N PRO A 195 -7.48 -13.61 1.53
CA PRO A 195 -7.84 -14.49 0.41
C PRO A 195 -6.72 -14.66 -0.62
N ASP A 196 -6.00 -13.58 -0.94
CA ASP A 196 -4.86 -13.61 -1.86
C ASP A 196 -3.67 -14.34 -1.25
N VAL A 197 -3.39 -14.12 0.05
CA VAL A 197 -2.35 -14.86 0.80
C VAL A 197 -2.64 -16.36 0.77
N GLN A 198 -3.88 -16.78 1.03
CA GLN A 198 -4.25 -18.19 1.00
C GLN A 198 -4.13 -18.79 -0.41
N ARG A 199 -4.52 -18.03 -1.44
CA ARG A 199 -4.35 -18.45 -2.84
C ARG A 199 -2.88 -18.65 -3.18
N LEU A 200 -2.00 -17.71 -2.82
CA LEU A 200 -0.56 -17.83 -3.06
C LEU A 200 0.05 -19.01 -2.31
N LYS A 201 -0.32 -19.21 -1.05
CA LYS A 201 0.13 -20.37 -0.28
C LYS A 201 -0.28 -21.68 -0.95
N ALA A 202 -1.50 -21.78 -1.47
CA ALA A 202 -1.97 -22.97 -2.18
C ALA A 202 -1.24 -23.18 -3.52
N GLU A 203 -1.07 -22.13 -4.32
CA GLU A 203 -0.43 -22.20 -5.65
C GLU A 203 1.06 -22.54 -5.57
N TYR A 204 1.74 -22.03 -4.55
CA TYR A 204 3.19 -22.23 -4.36
C TYR A 204 3.52 -23.20 -3.22
N ALA A 205 2.59 -24.06 -2.83
CA ALA A 205 2.81 -25.07 -1.81
C ALA A 205 4.08 -25.90 -2.09
N GLY A 206 4.94 -26.05 -1.07
CA GLY A 206 6.22 -26.76 -1.19
C GLY A 206 7.34 -26.00 -1.92
N LYS A 207 7.09 -24.79 -2.45
CA LYS A 207 8.08 -23.96 -3.15
C LYS A 207 8.50 -22.74 -2.36
N ILE A 208 7.69 -22.28 -1.39
CA ILE A 208 7.93 -21.09 -0.60
C ILE A 208 7.98 -21.40 0.90
N LYS A 209 8.68 -20.53 1.63
CA LYS A 209 8.58 -20.38 3.08
C LYS A 209 7.90 -19.06 3.36
N TRP A 210 6.73 -19.09 4.00
CA TRP A 210 5.97 -17.90 4.37
C TRP A 210 6.14 -17.62 5.86
N VAL A 211 6.88 -16.57 6.19
CA VAL A 211 7.17 -16.16 7.56
C VAL A 211 6.22 -15.04 7.96
N PHE A 212 5.63 -15.15 9.14
CA PHE A 212 4.79 -14.10 9.70
C PHE A 212 5.54 -13.33 10.79
N ARG A 213 5.57 -12.01 10.62
CA ARG A 213 6.10 -11.04 11.57
C ARG A 213 4.97 -10.23 12.17
N ASN A 214 4.94 -10.12 13.48
CA ASN A 214 3.91 -9.36 14.18
C ASN A 214 4.16 -7.86 13.98
N PHE A 215 3.12 -7.13 13.55
CA PHE A 215 3.22 -5.68 13.33
C PHE A 215 1.96 -4.97 13.83
N PRO A 216 1.66 -5.05 15.17
CA PRO A 216 0.50 -4.36 15.74
C PRO A 216 0.68 -2.85 15.61
N LEU A 217 -0.32 -2.16 15.02
CA LEU A 217 -0.32 -0.72 14.88
C LEU A 217 -0.81 -0.06 16.17
N ASP A 218 -0.16 1.02 16.59
CA ASP A 218 -0.43 1.68 17.89
C ASP A 218 -1.88 2.15 18.08
N PHE A 219 -2.56 2.48 16.97
CA PHE A 219 -3.97 2.90 16.98
C PHE A 219 -4.97 1.75 16.92
N HIS A 220 -4.50 0.50 16.95
CA HIS A 220 -5.33 -0.70 16.99
C HIS A 220 -5.30 -1.34 18.39
N PRO A 221 -6.28 -1.04 19.26
CA PRO A 221 -6.22 -1.42 20.68
C PRO A 221 -6.29 -2.92 20.94
N GLN A 222 -6.86 -3.70 20.01
CA GLN A 222 -6.98 -5.16 20.13
C GLN A 222 -5.85 -5.92 19.42
N ALA A 223 -4.97 -5.23 18.68
CA ALA A 223 -3.90 -5.85 17.92
C ALA A 223 -2.89 -6.55 18.85
N MET A 224 -2.26 -5.83 19.76
CA MET A 224 -1.24 -6.40 20.66
C MET A 224 -1.77 -7.63 21.44
N PRO A 225 -2.95 -7.59 22.10
CA PRO A 225 -3.51 -8.77 22.76
C PRO A 225 -3.71 -9.97 21.82
N SER A 226 -4.11 -9.73 20.58
CA SER A 226 -4.34 -10.77 19.57
C SER A 226 -3.02 -11.41 19.10
N HIS A 227 -1.96 -10.61 18.95
CA HIS A 227 -0.64 -11.09 18.61
C HIS A 227 -0.05 -11.94 19.73
N ILE A 228 -0.19 -11.52 20.99
CA ILE A 228 0.21 -12.32 22.17
C ILE A 228 -0.53 -13.65 22.15
N ALA A 229 -1.85 -13.64 21.91
CA ALA A 229 -2.66 -14.85 21.85
C ALA A 229 -2.20 -15.81 20.74
N ALA A 230 -1.89 -15.30 19.54
CA ALA A 230 -1.38 -16.10 18.43
C ALA A 230 0.00 -16.71 18.74
N ARG A 231 0.89 -15.96 19.38
CA ARG A 231 2.19 -16.48 19.81
C ARG A 231 2.02 -17.62 20.84
N CYS A 232 1.07 -17.46 21.77
CA CYS A 232 0.77 -18.51 22.75
C CYS A 232 0.18 -19.77 22.10
N ALA A 233 -0.61 -19.62 21.02
CA ALA A 233 -1.01 -20.75 20.18
C ALA A 233 0.17 -21.38 19.45
N GLY A 234 1.14 -20.57 19.01
CA GLY A 234 2.36 -21.01 18.38
C GLY A 234 3.25 -21.85 19.28
N LYS A 235 3.27 -21.60 20.60
CA LYS A 235 3.96 -22.46 21.59
C LYS A 235 3.37 -23.87 21.71
N GLN A 236 2.20 -24.07 21.08
CA GLN A 236 1.53 -25.37 20.97
C GLN A 236 1.41 -25.84 19.51
N ASP A 237 2.30 -25.35 18.64
CA ASP A 237 2.38 -25.66 17.21
C ASP A 237 1.11 -25.31 16.39
N LYS A 238 0.29 -24.36 16.90
CA LYS A 238 -1.00 -23.97 16.28
C LYS A 238 -1.09 -22.50 15.88
N TYR A 239 0.04 -21.88 15.59
CA TYR A 239 0.09 -20.45 15.22
C TYR A 239 -0.81 -20.15 14.01
N PHE A 240 -0.63 -20.87 12.90
CA PHE A 240 -1.36 -20.59 11.65
C PHE A 240 -2.82 -21.03 11.69
N GLU A 241 -3.17 -22.02 12.48
CA GLU A 241 -4.56 -22.37 12.74
C GLU A 241 -5.27 -21.23 13.49
N PHE A 242 -4.62 -20.71 14.53
CA PHE A 242 -5.12 -19.57 15.30
C PHE A 242 -5.22 -18.32 14.43
N GLN A 243 -4.15 -17.96 13.69
CA GLN A 243 -4.11 -16.84 12.76
C GLN A 243 -5.29 -16.88 11.77
N THR A 244 -5.51 -18.03 11.13
CA THR A 244 -6.60 -18.18 10.15
C THR A 244 -7.96 -17.91 10.79
N LYS A 245 -8.19 -18.39 12.00
CA LYS A 245 -9.43 -18.14 12.73
C LYS A 245 -9.61 -16.69 13.12
N VAL A 246 -8.54 -16.01 13.58
CA VAL A 246 -8.60 -14.59 13.92
C VAL A 246 -8.90 -13.75 12.69
N PHE A 247 -8.22 -13.99 11.57
CA PHE A 247 -8.53 -13.29 10.32
C PHE A 247 -9.92 -13.62 9.74
N SER A 248 -10.52 -14.73 10.14
CA SER A 248 -11.88 -15.12 9.73
C SER A 248 -12.99 -14.50 10.59
N ILE A 249 -12.66 -13.78 11.68
CA ILE A 249 -13.67 -13.06 12.46
C ILE A 249 -14.37 -12.05 11.54
N PRO A 250 -15.71 -12.03 11.48
CA PRO A 250 -16.45 -11.10 10.63
C PRO A 250 -16.13 -9.64 10.95
N TYR A 251 -15.83 -8.87 9.90
CA TYR A 251 -15.62 -7.43 9.98
C TYR A 251 -16.62 -6.70 9.10
N ASN A 252 -17.49 -5.91 9.72
CA ASN A 252 -18.55 -5.18 9.03
C ASN A 252 -18.20 -3.71 8.73
N GLY A 253 -16.90 -3.35 8.83
CA GLY A 253 -16.41 -1.99 8.62
C GLY A 253 -16.56 -1.05 9.83
N ARG A 254 -17.18 -1.50 10.93
CA ARG A 254 -17.39 -0.68 12.13
C ARG A 254 -16.90 -1.35 13.41
N GLN A 255 -17.01 -2.66 13.49
CA GLN A 255 -16.69 -3.41 14.70
C GLN A 255 -16.04 -4.74 14.34
N LEU A 256 -14.93 -5.02 15.01
CA LEU A 256 -14.22 -6.28 15.01
C LEU A 256 -14.12 -6.74 16.46
N ASP A 257 -14.65 -7.91 16.77
CA ASP A 257 -14.59 -8.47 18.12
C ASP A 257 -13.39 -9.39 18.23
N MET A 258 -12.28 -8.87 18.74
CA MET A 258 -11.11 -9.64 19.17
C MET A 258 -10.94 -9.56 20.70
N SER A 259 -12.07 -9.49 21.41
CA SER A 259 -12.07 -9.53 22.87
C SER A 259 -11.37 -10.77 23.41
N PRO A 260 -10.87 -10.74 24.67
CA PRO A 260 -10.30 -11.92 25.31
C PRO A 260 -11.21 -13.16 25.23
N ALA A 261 -12.51 -12.98 25.38
CA ALA A 261 -13.48 -14.08 25.29
C ALA A 261 -13.54 -14.69 23.87
N GLN A 262 -13.51 -13.86 22.82
CA GLN A 262 -13.48 -14.33 21.44
C GLN A 262 -12.19 -15.07 21.11
N LEU A 263 -11.05 -14.55 21.58
CA LEU A 263 -9.75 -15.21 21.38
C LEU A 263 -9.68 -16.55 22.15
N ASP A 264 -10.30 -16.64 23.33
CA ASP A 264 -10.40 -17.89 24.10
C ASP A 264 -11.28 -18.93 23.39
N GLN A 265 -12.40 -18.53 22.79
CA GLN A 265 -13.24 -19.39 21.97
C GLN A 265 -12.46 -19.96 20.77
N ILE A 266 -11.68 -19.10 20.11
CA ILE A 266 -10.82 -19.55 19.01
C ILE A 266 -9.80 -20.60 19.51
N ALA A 267 -9.11 -20.29 20.61
CA ALA A 267 -8.13 -21.18 21.21
C ALA A 267 -8.73 -22.58 21.55
N GLN A 268 -9.92 -22.57 22.16
CA GLN A 268 -10.68 -23.81 22.44
C GLN A 268 -11.07 -24.54 21.17
N SER A 269 -11.55 -23.83 20.13
CA SER A 269 -12.02 -24.43 18.88
C SER A 269 -10.94 -25.16 18.11
N ILE A 270 -9.68 -24.77 18.29
CA ILE A 270 -8.51 -25.44 17.69
C ILE A 270 -7.83 -26.42 18.65
N GLY A 271 -8.42 -26.69 19.82
CA GLY A 271 -7.96 -27.68 20.78
C GLY A 271 -6.65 -27.35 21.50
N LEU A 272 -6.45 -26.08 21.86
CA LEU A 272 -5.32 -25.70 22.70
C LEU A 272 -5.47 -26.20 24.14
N ASN A 273 -4.36 -26.49 24.81
CA ASN A 273 -4.32 -26.65 26.26
C ASN A 273 -4.60 -25.27 26.90
N MET A 274 -5.82 -25.05 27.34
CA MET A 274 -6.28 -23.76 27.84
C MET A 274 -5.55 -23.26 29.10
N PRO A 275 -5.21 -24.11 30.09
CA PRO A 275 -4.36 -23.69 31.21
C PRO A 275 -3.03 -23.09 30.74
N ALA A 276 -2.31 -23.77 29.87
CA ALA A 276 -1.02 -23.30 29.34
C ALA A 276 -1.18 -22.04 28.46
N TYR A 277 -2.22 -22.00 27.62
CA TYR A 277 -2.55 -20.84 26.81
C TYR A 277 -2.85 -19.61 27.66
N ASN A 278 -3.69 -19.74 28.69
CA ASN A 278 -4.06 -18.63 29.57
C ASN A 278 -2.87 -18.12 30.39
N GLN A 279 -2.01 -19.04 30.85
CA GLN A 279 -0.77 -18.67 31.54
C GLN A 279 0.15 -17.85 30.62
N CYS A 280 0.36 -18.30 29.39
CA CYS A 280 1.15 -17.57 28.38
C CYS A 280 0.52 -16.22 28.04
N ARG A 281 -0.79 -16.18 27.74
CA ARG A 281 -1.49 -14.96 27.34
C ARG A 281 -1.54 -13.88 28.43
N ALA A 282 -1.44 -14.28 29.69
CA ALA A 282 -1.34 -13.32 30.79
C ALA A 282 -0.06 -12.47 30.73
N ASP A 283 0.97 -12.96 30.02
CA ASP A 283 2.23 -12.27 29.73
C ASP A 283 2.78 -11.47 30.92
N LYS A 284 2.80 -12.12 32.10
CA LYS A 284 3.13 -11.47 33.37
C LYS A 284 4.54 -10.94 33.43
N ASP A 285 5.45 -11.57 32.71
CA ASP A 285 6.86 -11.18 32.56
C ASP A 285 7.10 -10.24 31.38
N GLY A 286 6.07 -9.94 30.58
CA GLY A 286 6.14 -9.05 29.41
C GLY A 286 6.89 -9.64 28.22
N LYS A 287 7.27 -10.91 28.26
CA LYS A 287 8.14 -11.54 27.26
C LYS A 287 7.50 -11.62 25.88
N GLU A 288 6.22 -11.99 25.79
CA GLU A 288 5.55 -12.10 24.50
C GLU A 288 5.40 -10.73 23.84
N ARG A 289 5.12 -9.70 24.63
CA ARG A 289 5.09 -8.31 24.17
C ARG A 289 6.46 -7.85 23.67
N GLU A 290 7.52 -8.09 24.43
CA GLU A 290 8.88 -7.69 24.07
C GLU A 290 9.31 -8.32 22.73
N GLU A 291 9.00 -9.61 22.52
CA GLU A 291 9.30 -10.30 21.28
C GLU A 291 8.47 -9.76 20.08
N ILE A 292 7.21 -9.33 20.29
CA ILE A 292 6.39 -8.66 19.26
C ILE A 292 6.99 -7.29 18.94
N GLU A 293 7.38 -6.51 19.94
CA GLU A 293 8.01 -5.21 19.75
C GLU A 293 9.37 -5.31 19.04
N ALA A 294 10.08 -6.42 19.23
CA ALA A 294 11.30 -6.71 18.48
C ALA A 294 11.03 -6.98 16.99
N ASP A 295 9.87 -7.52 16.62
CA ASP A 295 9.44 -7.68 15.23
C ASP A 295 9.27 -6.35 14.49
N MET A 296 8.99 -5.27 15.24
CA MET A 296 8.69 -3.94 14.70
C MET A 296 9.95 -3.08 14.51
N ARG A 297 11.10 -3.53 15.01
CA ARG A 297 12.42 -2.86 14.94
C ARG A 297 13.29 -3.48 13.87
#